data_0364055f247c87cf21c2401f86a4f87e
#
_entry.id   0364055f247c87cf21c2401f86a4f87e
#
_cell.length_a   1.000
_cell.length_b   1.000
_cell.length_c   1.000
_cell.angle_alpha   90.00
_cell.angle_beta   90.00
_cell.angle_gamma   90.00
#
_symmetry.space_group_name_H-M   'P 1'
#
loop_
_entity.id
_entity.type
_entity.pdbx_description
1 polymer ?
#
loop_
_entity_poly.entity_id
_entity_poly.type
_entity_poly.pdbx_seq_one_letter_code
_entity_poly.pdbx_strand_id
1 'polypeptide(L)'
;MNETLTVIIIIGAFLLAGSIKGIIGLGLPTVSLGLLTATLDLTTAMVLLLIPSFITNIWQATVGGNGKFIIKRIWPFLCLATVTIWLGSTVLTITNPLYLSILLGALLFVYSTLNLLGFRLSISPKHEKWSGPLLGAVNGILTGMTGSFVVPGVMYLQAIGLPRDKLVQAMVMLFSLSTIGLAFALQNNNLLTTELATISAFAVVPSIIGMVVGQKIRKSLSETRFRRIFFVSILVLGAFIIAKSGLAL
;
A
#
# COMPACT_ATOMS: atom_id res chain seq x y z
N MET A 1 15.55 -18.94 8.70
CA MET A 1 14.15 -19.29 9.07
C MET A 1 13.79 -20.56 8.31
N ASN A 2 13.06 -21.51 8.90
CA ASN A 2 12.65 -22.71 8.18
C ASN A 2 11.74 -22.35 7.00
N GLU A 3 11.94 -22.99 5.82
CA GLU A 3 11.12 -22.73 4.62
C GLU A 3 9.62 -22.87 4.89
N THR A 4 9.24 -23.92 5.61
CA THR A 4 7.83 -24.14 6.02
C THR A 4 7.26 -22.97 6.81
N LEU A 5 8.02 -22.38 7.75
CA LEU A 5 7.58 -21.26 8.55
C LEU A 5 7.40 -20.00 7.68
N THR A 6 8.30 -19.77 6.73
CA THR A 6 8.20 -18.65 5.78
C THR A 6 6.92 -18.75 4.94
N VAL A 7 6.60 -19.93 4.42
CA VAL A 7 5.37 -20.16 3.65
C VAL A 7 4.12 -19.90 4.50
N ILE A 8 4.08 -20.39 5.74
CA ILE A 8 2.97 -20.17 6.68
C ILE A 8 2.77 -18.67 6.94
N ILE A 9 3.86 -17.93 7.16
CA ILE A 9 3.82 -16.47 7.37
C ILE A 9 3.24 -15.75 6.15
N ILE A 10 3.70 -16.11 4.95
CA ILE A 10 3.24 -15.50 3.70
C ILE A 10 1.73 -15.75 3.50
N ILE A 11 1.30 -17.01 3.64
CA ILE A 11 -0.13 -17.36 3.53
C ILE A 11 -0.97 -16.62 4.56
N GLY A 12 -0.55 -16.62 5.82
CA GLY A 12 -1.24 -15.92 6.90
C GLY A 12 -1.33 -14.40 6.68
N ALA A 13 -0.23 -13.78 6.25
CA ALA A 13 -0.17 -12.35 5.97
C ALA A 13 -1.13 -11.96 4.83
N PHE A 14 -1.16 -12.72 3.73
CA PHE A 14 -2.03 -12.42 2.60
C PHE A 14 -3.50 -12.78 2.86
N LEU A 15 -3.78 -13.83 3.64
CA LEU A 15 -5.13 -14.17 4.08
C LEU A 15 -5.70 -13.02 4.95
N LEU A 16 -4.92 -12.53 5.91
CA LEU A 16 -5.32 -11.43 6.77
C LEU A 16 -5.45 -10.13 5.99
N ALA A 17 -4.48 -9.79 5.16
CA ALA A 17 -4.51 -8.59 4.33
C ALA A 17 -5.68 -8.59 3.34
N GLY A 18 -5.98 -9.74 2.73
CA GLY A 18 -7.15 -9.95 1.90
C GLY A 18 -8.45 -9.77 2.67
N SER A 19 -8.56 -10.34 3.87
CA SER A 19 -9.74 -10.20 4.74
C SER A 19 -10.01 -8.74 5.08
N ILE A 20 -8.98 -8.00 5.46
CA ILE A 20 -9.07 -6.55 5.72
C ILE A 20 -9.54 -5.81 4.47
N LYS A 21 -8.97 -6.10 3.30
CA LYS A 21 -9.41 -5.52 2.03
C LYS A 21 -10.88 -5.85 1.73
N GLY A 22 -11.33 -7.06 2.00
CA GLY A 22 -12.73 -7.47 1.83
C GLY A 22 -13.69 -6.67 2.73
N ILE A 23 -13.28 -6.34 3.93
CA ILE A 23 -14.10 -5.60 4.90
C ILE A 23 -14.14 -4.10 4.58
N ILE A 24 -12.99 -3.46 4.36
CA ILE A 24 -12.90 -1.99 4.19
C ILE A 24 -12.93 -1.59 2.70
N GLY A 25 -12.60 -2.50 1.80
CA GLY A 25 -12.38 -2.21 0.37
C GLY A 25 -10.95 -1.80 0.01
N LEU A 26 -10.07 -1.65 1.00
CA LEU A 26 -8.68 -1.18 0.88
C LEU A 26 -7.78 -1.89 1.90
N GLY A 27 -6.46 -1.75 1.77
CA GLY A 27 -5.51 -2.12 2.82
C GLY A 27 -4.69 -3.39 2.54
N LEU A 28 -4.98 -4.18 1.48
CA LEU A 28 -4.17 -5.37 1.19
C LEU A 28 -2.69 -5.02 1.04
N PRO A 29 -2.26 -4.05 0.21
CA PRO A 29 -0.84 -3.75 0.10
C PRO A 29 -0.25 -3.24 1.42
N THR A 30 -0.94 -2.39 2.15
CA THR A 30 -0.46 -1.81 3.41
C THR A 30 -0.23 -2.86 4.49
N VAL A 31 -1.19 -3.78 4.65
CA VAL A 31 -1.14 -4.82 5.68
C VAL A 31 -0.12 -5.89 5.32
N SER A 32 -0.14 -6.40 4.07
CA SER A 32 0.83 -7.41 3.64
C SER A 32 2.26 -6.87 3.70
N LEU A 33 2.49 -5.64 3.22
CA LEU A 33 3.79 -4.99 3.29
C LEU A 33 4.28 -4.87 4.73
N GLY A 34 3.47 -4.33 5.64
CA GLY A 34 3.85 -4.17 7.03
C GLY A 34 4.14 -5.51 7.72
N LEU A 35 3.26 -6.52 7.58
CA LEU A 35 3.43 -7.83 8.19
C LEU A 35 4.67 -8.55 7.64
N LEU A 36 4.87 -8.54 6.33
CA LEU A 36 6.00 -9.22 5.70
C LEU A 36 7.32 -8.49 6.01
N THR A 37 7.34 -7.15 6.06
CA THR A 37 8.53 -6.41 6.51
C THR A 37 8.86 -6.71 7.97
N ALA A 38 7.84 -6.81 8.83
CA ALA A 38 8.03 -7.14 10.24
C ALA A 38 8.55 -8.58 10.46
N THR A 39 8.27 -9.51 9.57
CA THR A 39 8.59 -10.93 9.73
C THR A 39 9.74 -11.41 8.86
N LEU A 40 9.83 -10.93 7.64
CA LEU A 40 10.88 -11.23 6.67
C LEU A 40 11.83 -10.02 6.56
N ASP A 41 11.74 -9.30 5.44
CA ASP A 41 12.46 -8.07 5.16
C ASP A 41 11.64 -7.18 4.20
N LEU A 42 12.06 -5.91 4.07
CA LEU A 42 11.36 -4.92 3.26
C LEU A 42 11.33 -5.28 1.76
N THR A 43 12.47 -5.66 1.20
CA THR A 43 12.59 -5.90 -0.25
C THR A 43 11.76 -7.11 -0.67
N THR A 44 11.85 -8.21 0.07
CA THR A 44 11.01 -9.40 -0.12
C THR A 44 9.53 -9.05 0.00
N ALA A 45 9.14 -8.25 1.01
CA ALA A 45 7.77 -7.81 1.18
C ALA A 45 7.27 -6.99 -0.02
N MET A 46 8.11 -6.09 -0.57
CA MET A 46 7.79 -5.29 -1.75
C MET A 46 7.54 -6.15 -3.00
N VAL A 47 8.32 -7.19 -3.21
CA VAL A 47 8.12 -8.12 -4.34
C VAL A 47 6.88 -8.97 -4.17
N LEU A 48 6.69 -9.56 -3.00
CA LEU A 48 5.58 -10.47 -2.72
C LEU A 48 4.21 -9.81 -2.86
N LEU A 49 4.10 -8.51 -2.56
CA LEU A 49 2.82 -7.79 -2.66
C LEU A 49 2.41 -7.45 -4.10
N LEU A 50 3.32 -7.51 -5.09
CA LEU A 50 3.05 -7.01 -6.45
C LEU A 50 1.85 -7.68 -7.11
N ILE A 51 1.91 -9.01 -7.30
CA ILE A 51 0.88 -9.73 -8.05
C ILE A 51 -0.47 -9.74 -7.31
N PRO A 52 -0.54 -10.05 -5.99
CA PRO A 52 -1.79 -9.98 -5.25
C PRO A 52 -2.42 -8.58 -5.25
N SER A 53 -1.60 -7.53 -5.07
CA SER A 53 -2.08 -6.15 -5.12
C SER A 53 -2.60 -5.78 -6.50
N PHE A 54 -1.86 -6.09 -7.56
CA PHE A 54 -2.27 -5.80 -8.92
C PHE A 54 -3.60 -6.46 -9.28
N ILE A 55 -3.71 -7.77 -9.10
CA ILE A 55 -4.93 -8.54 -9.44
C ILE A 55 -6.14 -8.04 -8.65
N THR A 56 -6.00 -7.87 -7.35
CA THR A 56 -7.12 -7.44 -6.52
C THR A 56 -7.50 -5.98 -6.70
N ASN A 57 -6.59 -5.11 -7.17
CA ASN A 57 -6.85 -3.70 -7.42
C ASN A 57 -7.43 -3.47 -8.81
N ILE A 58 -6.91 -4.12 -9.86
CA ILE A 58 -7.40 -3.89 -11.23
C ILE A 58 -8.87 -4.24 -11.37
N TRP A 59 -9.31 -5.33 -10.75
CA TRP A 59 -10.74 -5.69 -10.69
C TRP A 59 -11.58 -4.56 -10.10
N GLN A 60 -11.12 -3.98 -9.00
CA GLN A 60 -11.82 -2.90 -8.29
C GLN A 60 -11.78 -1.58 -9.08
N ALA A 61 -10.70 -1.29 -9.81
CA ALA A 61 -10.54 -0.09 -10.62
C ALA A 61 -11.54 -0.05 -11.81
N THR A 62 -11.86 -1.22 -12.39
CA THR A 62 -12.73 -1.32 -13.56
C THR A 62 -14.23 -1.24 -13.24
N VAL A 63 -14.65 -1.66 -12.04
CA VAL A 63 -16.06 -1.78 -11.66
C VAL A 63 -16.72 -0.44 -11.30
N GLY A 64 -15.96 0.61 -10.96
CA GLY A 64 -16.51 1.84 -10.39
C GLY A 64 -17.16 2.84 -11.36
N GLY A 65 -16.98 2.71 -12.68
CA GLY A 65 -17.60 3.58 -13.71
C GLY A 65 -17.11 5.04 -13.77
N ASN A 66 -16.35 5.54 -12.79
CA ASN A 66 -15.89 6.93 -12.70
C ASN A 66 -14.48 7.18 -13.26
N GLY A 67 -13.85 6.20 -13.89
CA GLY A 67 -12.44 6.24 -14.29
C GLY A 67 -12.08 7.46 -15.14
N LYS A 68 -12.88 7.80 -16.17
CA LYS A 68 -12.63 8.97 -17.02
C LYS A 68 -12.61 10.29 -16.24
N PHE A 69 -13.56 10.46 -15.32
CA PHE A 69 -13.61 11.65 -14.46
C PHE A 69 -12.39 11.76 -13.56
N ILE A 70 -12.01 10.65 -12.93
CA ILE A 70 -10.87 10.58 -12.00
C ILE A 70 -9.58 10.88 -12.75
N ILE A 71 -9.31 10.19 -13.87
CA ILE A 71 -8.11 10.42 -14.67
C ILE A 71 -8.02 11.89 -15.09
N LYS A 72 -9.11 12.47 -15.64
CA LYS A 72 -9.11 13.86 -16.07
C LYS A 72 -8.75 14.85 -14.95
N ARG A 73 -9.15 14.56 -13.70
CA ARG A 73 -8.92 15.44 -12.55
C ARG A 73 -7.52 15.29 -11.95
N ILE A 74 -7.03 14.03 -11.82
CA ILE A 74 -5.81 13.75 -11.03
C ILE A 74 -4.69 13.10 -11.84
N TRP A 75 -4.72 13.14 -13.19
CA TRP A 75 -3.68 12.52 -14.02
C TRP A 75 -2.26 12.99 -13.70
N PRO A 76 -2.00 14.31 -13.40
CA PRO A 76 -0.64 14.74 -13.11
C PRO A 76 -0.11 14.13 -11.80
N PHE A 77 -1.00 13.98 -10.80
CA PHE A 77 -0.70 13.28 -9.56
C PHE A 77 -0.38 11.80 -9.84
N LEU A 78 -1.24 11.08 -10.59
CA LEU A 78 -1.03 9.67 -10.90
C LEU A 78 0.24 9.44 -11.72
N CYS A 79 0.50 10.28 -12.71
CA CYS A 79 1.68 10.20 -13.56
C CYS A 79 2.96 10.34 -12.72
N LEU A 80 3.07 11.41 -11.92
CA LEU A 80 4.26 11.61 -11.09
C LEU A 80 4.37 10.57 -9.98
N ALA A 81 3.26 10.15 -9.35
CA ALA A 81 3.27 9.09 -8.37
C ALA A 81 3.76 7.74 -8.93
N THR A 82 3.67 7.53 -10.24
CA THR A 82 4.16 6.32 -10.90
C THR A 82 5.60 6.49 -11.39
N VAL A 83 5.90 7.59 -12.09
CA VAL A 83 7.21 7.79 -12.72
C VAL A 83 8.32 7.98 -11.69
N THR A 84 8.05 8.70 -10.60
CA THR A 84 9.08 8.96 -9.58
C THR A 84 9.38 7.76 -8.66
N ILE A 85 8.65 6.65 -8.80
CA ILE A 85 8.98 5.38 -8.13
C ILE A 85 10.40 4.95 -8.49
N TRP A 86 10.80 5.18 -9.72
CA TRP A 86 12.15 4.85 -10.18
C TRP A 86 13.22 5.58 -9.35
N LEU A 87 13.04 6.87 -9.09
CA LEU A 87 13.97 7.63 -8.24
C LEU A 87 14.06 7.03 -6.82
N GLY A 88 12.91 6.67 -6.24
CA GLY A 88 12.87 6.02 -4.92
C GLY A 88 13.52 4.64 -4.92
N SER A 89 13.33 3.85 -5.97
CA SER A 89 13.94 2.52 -6.07
C SER A 89 15.46 2.54 -6.22
N THR A 90 16.01 3.62 -6.79
CA THR A 90 17.49 3.82 -6.80
C THR A 90 18.01 4.02 -5.38
N VAL A 91 17.28 4.75 -4.53
CA VAL A 91 17.63 4.90 -3.11
C VAL A 91 17.55 3.57 -2.38
N LEU A 92 16.58 2.71 -2.71
CA LEU A 92 16.46 1.37 -2.14
C LEU A 92 17.72 0.52 -2.37
N THR A 93 18.40 0.66 -3.51
CA THR A 93 19.58 -0.14 -3.84
C THR A 93 20.87 0.33 -3.18
N ILE A 94 20.97 1.59 -2.80
CA ILE A 94 22.19 2.20 -2.22
C ILE A 94 22.08 2.44 -0.71
N THR A 95 20.91 2.24 -0.11
CA THR A 95 20.67 2.52 1.31
C THR A 95 20.50 1.21 2.07
N ASN A 96 21.00 1.16 3.31
CA ASN A 96 20.74 0.01 4.18
C ASN A 96 19.23 -0.20 4.35
N PRO A 97 18.71 -1.42 4.05
CA PRO A 97 17.28 -1.73 4.14
C PRO A 97 16.65 -1.48 5.50
N LEU A 98 17.42 -1.46 6.59
CA LEU A 98 16.92 -1.17 7.93
C LEU A 98 16.42 0.27 8.06
N TYR A 99 17.13 1.26 7.48
CA TYR A 99 16.65 2.66 7.45
C TYR A 99 15.35 2.81 6.68
N LEU A 100 15.22 2.08 5.56
CA LEU A 100 14.00 2.12 4.75
C LEU A 100 12.84 1.39 5.43
N SER A 101 13.12 0.35 6.21
CA SER A 101 12.13 -0.30 7.07
C SER A 101 11.66 0.64 8.18
N ILE A 102 12.57 1.40 8.80
CA ILE A 102 12.21 2.45 9.78
C ILE A 102 11.34 3.51 9.11
N LEU A 103 11.70 3.95 7.89
CA LEU A 103 10.89 4.91 7.13
C LEU A 103 9.49 4.35 6.87
N LEU A 104 9.36 3.09 6.43
CA LEU A 104 8.06 2.43 6.28
C LEU A 104 7.27 2.44 7.59
N GLY A 105 7.90 2.02 8.67
CA GLY A 105 7.28 2.02 10.00
C GLY A 105 6.78 3.42 10.41
N ALA A 106 7.60 4.46 10.16
CA ALA A 106 7.23 5.85 10.42
C ALA A 106 6.03 6.31 9.57
N LEU A 107 6.01 5.97 8.27
CA LEU A 107 4.88 6.27 7.39
C LEU A 107 3.58 5.60 7.87
N LEU A 108 3.64 4.32 8.27
CA LEU A 108 2.49 3.59 8.81
C LEU A 108 2.03 4.19 10.14
N PHE A 109 2.96 4.55 11.03
CA PHE A 109 2.68 5.16 12.32
C PHE A 109 1.99 6.52 12.15
N VAL A 110 2.56 7.42 11.34
CA VAL A 110 2.00 8.76 11.07
C VAL A 110 0.62 8.64 10.43
N TYR A 111 0.47 7.80 9.40
CA TYR A 111 -0.82 7.59 8.74
C TYR A 111 -1.90 7.12 9.70
N SER A 112 -1.58 6.16 10.54
CA SER A 112 -2.53 5.61 11.50
C SER A 112 -2.90 6.62 12.58
N THR A 113 -1.91 7.35 13.12
CA THR A 113 -2.12 8.40 14.13
C THR A 113 -3.05 9.49 13.59
N LEU A 114 -2.79 10.02 12.40
CA LEU A 114 -3.63 11.06 11.80
C LEU A 114 -5.06 10.59 11.56
N ASN A 115 -5.25 9.33 11.13
CA ASN A 115 -6.59 8.77 10.95
C ASN A 115 -7.32 8.52 12.27
N LEU A 116 -6.62 8.09 13.33
CA LEU A 116 -7.19 7.88 14.67
C LEU A 116 -7.59 9.18 15.34
N LEU A 117 -6.80 10.24 15.15
CA LEU A 117 -7.11 11.60 15.62
C LEU A 117 -8.23 12.26 14.82
N GLY A 118 -8.69 11.65 13.71
CA GLY A 118 -9.70 12.23 12.84
C GLY A 118 -9.21 13.46 12.06
N PHE A 119 -7.89 13.64 11.96
CA PHE A 119 -7.29 14.76 11.24
C PHE A 119 -7.61 14.66 9.75
N ARG A 120 -8.25 15.70 9.21
CA ARG A 120 -8.63 15.77 7.79
C ARG A 120 -7.98 17.00 7.17
N LEU A 121 -7.04 16.74 6.27
CA LEU A 121 -6.54 17.77 5.37
C LEU A 121 -7.64 18.13 4.37
N SER A 122 -7.72 19.41 4.01
CA SER A 122 -8.57 19.87 2.92
C SER A 122 -7.74 20.72 1.96
N ILE A 123 -7.77 20.35 0.69
CA ILE A 123 -7.07 21.07 -0.38
C ILE A 123 -8.13 21.73 -1.26
N SER A 124 -8.07 23.06 -1.34
CA SER A 124 -8.96 23.84 -2.21
C SER A 124 -8.68 23.50 -3.69
N PRO A 125 -9.72 23.52 -4.57
CA PRO A 125 -9.56 23.22 -6.00
C PRO A 125 -8.52 24.11 -6.71
N LYS A 126 -8.29 25.32 -6.22
CA LYS A 126 -7.25 26.22 -6.74
C LYS A 126 -5.83 25.67 -6.53
N HIS A 127 -5.61 24.95 -5.45
CA HIS A 127 -4.31 24.40 -5.08
C HIS A 127 -4.06 22.99 -5.63
N GLU A 128 -5.09 22.30 -6.12
CA GLU A 128 -4.95 20.94 -6.67
C GLU A 128 -3.95 20.87 -7.84
N LYS A 129 -3.89 21.92 -8.66
CA LYS A 129 -3.05 21.97 -9.87
C LYS A 129 -1.55 21.84 -9.59
N TRP A 130 -1.08 22.35 -8.46
CA TRP A 130 0.34 22.26 -8.09
C TRP A 130 0.60 21.26 -6.96
N SER A 131 -0.34 21.12 -5.99
CA SER A 131 -0.18 20.15 -4.91
C SER A 131 -0.28 18.71 -5.40
N GLY A 132 -1.12 18.46 -6.42
CA GLY A 132 -1.24 17.13 -7.01
C GLY A 132 0.09 16.60 -7.56
N PRO A 133 0.72 17.28 -8.53
CA PRO A 133 2.03 16.88 -9.04
C PRO A 133 3.09 16.73 -7.96
N LEU A 134 3.19 17.69 -7.03
CA LEU A 134 4.17 17.66 -5.95
C LEU A 134 3.97 16.46 -5.03
N LEU A 135 2.76 16.26 -4.52
CA LEU A 135 2.45 15.14 -3.63
C LEU A 135 2.50 13.79 -4.36
N GLY A 136 2.21 13.79 -5.67
CA GLY A 136 2.42 12.62 -6.51
C GLY A 136 3.90 12.25 -6.59
N ALA A 137 4.77 13.22 -6.87
CA ALA A 137 6.21 12.97 -6.93
C ALA A 137 6.77 12.46 -5.60
N VAL A 138 6.40 13.09 -4.48
CA VAL A 138 6.81 12.63 -3.14
C VAL A 138 6.28 11.21 -2.86
N ASN A 139 5.01 10.94 -3.22
CA ASN A 139 4.43 9.62 -3.04
C ASN A 139 5.18 8.55 -3.83
N GLY A 140 5.52 8.83 -5.10
CA GLY A 140 6.25 7.88 -5.92
C GLY A 140 7.66 7.60 -5.38
N ILE A 141 8.40 8.62 -4.95
CA ILE A 141 9.72 8.45 -4.32
C ILE A 141 9.59 7.56 -3.07
N LEU A 142 8.69 7.88 -2.16
CA LEU A 142 8.47 7.09 -0.94
C LEU A 142 8.00 5.66 -1.26
N THR A 143 7.18 5.49 -2.30
CA THR A 143 6.78 4.16 -2.79
C THR A 143 7.97 3.36 -3.30
N GLY A 144 8.85 3.96 -4.09
CA GLY A 144 10.07 3.31 -4.57
C GLY A 144 11.02 2.91 -3.45
N MET A 145 11.10 3.71 -2.38
CA MET A 145 11.95 3.44 -1.21
C MET A 145 11.37 2.37 -0.28
N THR A 146 10.05 2.32 -0.12
CA THR A 146 9.40 1.57 0.98
C THR A 146 8.30 0.60 0.53
N GLY A 147 7.87 0.65 -0.72
CA GLY A 147 6.69 -0.10 -1.20
C GLY A 147 5.35 0.45 -0.70
N SER A 148 5.32 1.52 0.09
CA SER A 148 4.09 2.09 0.64
C SER A 148 3.45 3.08 -0.32
N PHE A 149 2.18 2.84 -0.71
CA PHE A 149 1.39 3.71 -1.58
C PHE A 149 0.56 4.75 -0.81
N VAL A 150 0.63 4.75 0.52
CA VAL A 150 -0.40 5.38 1.36
C VAL A 150 -0.09 6.84 1.66
N VAL A 151 1.15 7.15 2.00
CA VAL A 151 1.57 8.51 2.42
C VAL A 151 2.55 9.07 1.40
N PRO A 152 2.29 10.27 0.89
CA PRO A 152 1.14 11.15 1.09
C PRO A 152 -0.06 10.85 0.15
N GLY A 153 0.02 9.83 -0.71
CA GLY A 153 -0.90 9.60 -1.81
C GLY A 153 -2.37 9.48 -1.40
N VAL A 154 -2.69 8.56 -0.49
CA VAL A 154 -4.07 8.41 0.00
C VAL A 154 -4.54 9.65 0.74
N MET A 155 -3.66 10.30 1.50
CA MET A 155 -3.98 11.54 2.22
C MET A 155 -4.34 12.67 1.25
N TYR A 156 -3.62 12.81 0.14
CA TYR A 156 -3.96 13.77 -0.92
C TYR A 156 -5.34 13.48 -1.53
N LEU A 157 -5.61 12.21 -1.89
CA LEU A 157 -6.90 11.82 -2.46
C LEU A 157 -8.07 12.07 -1.50
N GLN A 158 -7.86 11.90 -0.19
CA GLN A 158 -8.83 12.25 0.84
C GLN A 158 -9.03 13.78 0.94
N ALA A 159 -7.95 14.55 0.82
CA ALA A 159 -7.93 16.01 1.01
C ALA A 159 -8.62 16.78 -0.12
N ILE A 160 -8.69 16.25 -1.34
CA ILE A 160 -9.35 16.88 -2.48
C ILE A 160 -10.88 16.70 -2.51
N GLY A 161 -11.46 16.08 -1.46
CA GLY A 161 -12.91 16.05 -1.26
C GLY A 161 -13.69 15.20 -2.27
N LEU A 162 -13.12 14.08 -2.75
CA LEU A 162 -13.85 13.16 -3.62
C LEU A 162 -14.99 12.47 -2.87
N PRO A 163 -16.19 12.30 -3.48
CA PRO A 163 -17.22 11.42 -2.96
C PRO A 163 -16.67 10.01 -2.73
N ARG A 164 -17.23 9.27 -1.74
CA ARG A 164 -16.71 7.98 -1.28
C ARG A 164 -16.38 7.01 -2.42
N ASP A 165 -17.31 6.82 -3.36
CA ASP A 165 -17.10 5.86 -4.45
C ASP A 165 -15.98 6.28 -5.41
N LYS A 166 -15.90 7.58 -5.72
CA LYS A 166 -14.81 8.14 -6.51
C LYS A 166 -13.47 8.10 -5.77
N LEU A 167 -13.49 8.32 -4.45
CA LEU A 167 -12.28 8.22 -3.62
C LEU A 167 -11.73 6.80 -3.61
N VAL A 168 -12.58 5.80 -3.39
CA VAL A 168 -12.16 4.38 -3.41
C VAL A 168 -11.59 4.03 -4.78
N GLN A 169 -12.26 4.41 -5.86
CA GLN A 169 -11.77 4.13 -7.22
C GLN A 169 -10.46 4.87 -7.51
N ALA A 170 -10.30 6.12 -7.09
CA ALA A 170 -9.05 6.88 -7.25
C ALA A 170 -7.88 6.24 -6.49
N MET A 171 -8.10 5.76 -5.25
CA MET A 171 -7.09 5.04 -4.48
C MET A 171 -6.67 3.73 -5.17
N VAL A 172 -7.64 2.97 -5.68
CA VAL A 172 -7.34 1.72 -6.37
C VAL A 172 -6.61 1.96 -7.69
N MET A 173 -6.92 3.04 -8.41
CA MET A 173 -6.16 3.45 -9.60
C MET A 173 -4.73 3.85 -9.25
N LEU A 174 -4.53 4.64 -8.18
CA LEU A 174 -3.20 4.95 -7.66
C LEU A 174 -2.42 3.66 -7.34
N PHE A 175 -3.04 2.73 -6.60
CA PHE A 175 -2.38 1.49 -6.21
C PHE A 175 -2.05 0.59 -7.40
N SER A 176 -2.93 0.50 -8.40
CA SER A 176 -2.66 -0.28 -9.62
C SER A 176 -1.47 0.28 -10.40
N LEU A 177 -1.47 1.61 -10.65
CA LEU A 177 -0.39 2.27 -11.38
C LEU A 177 0.93 2.23 -10.59
N SER A 178 0.88 2.47 -9.27
CA SER A 178 2.07 2.37 -8.41
C SER A 178 2.61 0.94 -8.36
N THR A 179 1.75 -0.08 -8.35
CA THR A 179 2.20 -1.48 -8.39
C THR A 179 2.90 -1.81 -9.71
N ILE A 180 2.39 -1.32 -10.84
CA ILE A 180 3.05 -1.46 -12.15
C ILE A 180 4.41 -0.75 -12.13
N GLY A 181 4.44 0.52 -11.71
CA GLY A 181 5.69 1.28 -11.62
C GLY A 181 6.73 0.62 -10.71
N LEU A 182 6.28 0.10 -9.56
CA LEU A 182 7.13 -0.62 -8.61
C LEU A 182 7.66 -1.93 -9.20
N ALA A 183 6.83 -2.70 -9.91
CA ALA A 183 7.26 -3.94 -10.56
C ALA A 183 8.38 -3.67 -11.58
N PHE A 184 8.21 -2.66 -12.44
CA PHE A 184 9.26 -2.26 -13.39
C PHE A 184 10.52 -1.76 -12.68
N ALA A 185 10.38 -0.98 -11.60
CA ALA A 185 11.51 -0.46 -10.86
C ALA A 185 12.31 -1.58 -10.15
N LEU A 186 11.63 -2.53 -9.52
CA LEU A 186 12.27 -3.68 -8.87
C LEU A 186 12.89 -4.64 -9.89
N GLN A 187 12.26 -4.85 -11.04
CA GLN A 187 12.81 -5.65 -12.13
C GLN A 187 14.11 -5.01 -12.67
N ASN A 188 14.10 -3.71 -12.91
CA ASN A 188 15.28 -3.00 -13.42
C ASN A 188 16.48 -2.99 -12.45
N ASN A 189 16.18 -3.08 -11.15
CA ASN A 189 17.19 -3.18 -10.09
C ASN A 189 17.57 -4.64 -9.76
N ASN A 190 17.13 -5.64 -10.53
CA ASN A 190 17.37 -7.08 -10.30
C ASN A 190 16.88 -7.61 -8.94
N LEU A 191 15.89 -6.94 -8.34
CA LEU A 191 15.29 -7.34 -7.06
C LEU A 191 14.08 -8.28 -7.26
N LEU A 192 13.48 -8.29 -8.45
CA LEU A 192 12.38 -9.17 -8.82
C LEU A 192 12.94 -10.49 -9.38
N THR A 193 13.17 -11.48 -8.53
CA THR A 193 13.59 -12.80 -8.96
C THR A 193 12.41 -13.67 -9.40
N THR A 194 12.66 -14.67 -10.27
CA THR A 194 11.63 -15.62 -10.72
C THR A 194 11.02 -16.38 -9.55
N GLU A 195 11.81 -16.72 -8.55
CA GLU A 195 11.36 -17.40 -7.33
C GLU A 195 10.35 -16.54 -6.56
N LEU A 196 10.71 -15.30 -6.23
CA LEU A 196 9.84 -14.39 -5.50
C LEU A 196 8.58 -14.02 -6.31
N ALA A 197 8.70 -13.87 -7.63
CA ALA A 197 7.55 -13.66 -8.51
C ALA A 197 6.58 -14.85 -8.48
N THR A 198 7.11 -16.07 -8.47
CA THR A 198 6.30 -17.28 -8.36
C THR A 198 5.58 -17.36 -7.02
N ILE A 199 6.27 -17.08 -5.91
CA ILE A 199 5.65 -17.03 -4.58
C ILE A 199 4.59 -15.94 -4.52
N SER A 200 4.86 -14.75 -5.11
CA SER A 200 3.88 -13.67 -5.23
C SER A 200 2.63 -14.11 -6.00
N ALA A 201 2.78 -14.89 -7.07
CA ALA A 201 1.65 -15.42 -7.83
C ALA A 201 0.80 -16.39 -6.98
N PHE A 202 1.43 -17.30 -6.23
CA PHE A 202 0.71 -18.18 -5.31
C PHE A 202 0.02 -17.42 -4.18
N ALA A 203 0.55 -16.29 -3.72
CA ALA A 203 -0.04 -15.45 -2.69
C ALA A 203 -1.37 -14.79 -3.11
N VAL A 204 -1.71 -14.81 -4.40
CA VAL A 204 -3.04 -14.40 -4.91
C VAL A 204 -4.16 -15.25 -4.31
N VAL A 205 -3.94 -16.55 -4.17
CA VAL A 205 -4.96 -17.49 -3.68
C VAL A 205 -5.41 -17.14 -2.26
N PRO A 206 -4.52 -17.07 -1.23
CA PRO A 206 -4.92 -16.66 0.10
C PRO A 206 -5.47 -15.23 0.15
N SER A 207 -4.98 -14.32 -0.71
CA SER A 207 -5.52 -12.96 -0.79
C SER A 207 -6.99 -12.93 -1.22
N ILE A 208 -7.34 -13.71 -2.24
CA ILE A 208 -8.73 -13.80 -2.73
C ILE A 208 -9.62 -14.50 -1.71
N ILE A 209 -9.16 -15.60 -1.12
CA ILE A 209 -9.90 -16.31 -0.06
C ILE A 209 -10.19 -15.34 1.10
N GLY A 210 -9.16 -14.64 1.58
CA GLY A 210 -9.30 -13.62 2.61
C GLY A 210 -10.31 -12.54 2.21
N MET A 211 -10.22 -12.01 0.98
CA MET A 211 -11.13 -10.98 0.49
C MET A 211 -12.59 -11.44 0.47
N VAL A 212 -12.86 -12.67 0.04
CA VAL A 212 -14.22 -13.24 0.04
C VAL A 212 -14.74 -13.42 1.47
N VAL A 213 -13.91 -13.94 2.37
CA VAL A 213 -14.23 -14.06 3.80
C VAL A 213 -14.51 -12.69 4.42
N GLY A 214 -13.64 -11.71 4.15
CA GLY A 214 -13.80 -10.33 4.62
C GLY A 214 -15.10 -9.68 4.14
N GLN A 215 -15.49 -9.88 2.88
CA GLN A 215 -16.76 -9.37 2.34
C GLN A 215 -17.99 -9.97 3.05
N LYS A 216 -17.94 -11.25 3.43
CA LYS A 216 -19.01 -11.88 4.23
C LYS A 216 -19.09 -11.29 5.63
N ILE A 217 -17.94 -11.14 6.29
CA ILE A 217 -17.84 -10.60 7.66
C ILE A 217 -18.27 -9.12 7.70
N ARG A 218 -18.01 -8.35 6.63
CA ARG A 218 -18.41 -6.93 6.53
C ARG A 218 -19.87 -6.69 6.84
N LYS A 219 -20.76 -7.64 6.52
CA LYS A 219 -22.21 -7.50 6.74
C LYS A 219 -22.60 -7.49 8.23
N SER A 220 -21.76 -8.04 9.11
CA SER A 220 -21.99 -8.16 10.54
C SER A 220 -21.17 -7.19 11.39
N LEU A 221 -20.22 -6.46 10.79
CA LEU A 221 -19.33 -5.58 11.51
C LEU A 221 -19.71 -4.10 11.39
N SER A 222 -19.59 -3.37 12.50
CA SER A 222 -19.62 -1.90 12.49
C SER A 222 -18.37 -1.36 11.79
N GLU A 223 -18.55 -0.65 10.66
CA GLU A 223 -17.46 -0.05 9.88
C GLU A 223 -16.55 0.83 10.76
N THR A 224 -17.15 1.61 11.66
CA THR A 224 -16.42 2.52 12.55
C THR A 224 -15.51 1.77 13.53
N ARG A 225 -16.03 0.70 14.16
CA ARG A 225 -15.23 -0.11 15.09
C ARG A 225 -14.11 -0.83 14.39
N PHE A 226 -14.40 -1.45 13.24
CA PHE A 226 -13.39 -2.16 12.47
C PHE A 226 -12.29 -1.21 11.96
N ARG A 227 -12.65 -0.03 11.46
CA ARG A 227 -11.71 0.99 11.01
C ARG A 227 -10.79 1.44 12.16
N ARG A 228 -11.32 1.61 13.38
CA ARG A 228 -10.51 1.94 14.55
C ARG A 228 -9.52 0.84 14.88
N ILE A 229 -9.97 -0.42 14.92
CA ILE A 229 -9.10 -1.59 15.17
C ILE A 229 -8.01 -1.66 14.09
N PHE A 230 -8.36 -1.50 12.82
CA PHE A 230 -7.41 -1.48 11.71
C PHE A 230 -6.31 -0.45 11.92
N PHE A 231 -6.65 0.81 12.20
CA PHE A 231 -5.64 1.84 12.38
C PHE A 231 -4.80 1.64 13.64
N VAL A 232 -5.37 1.14 14.73
CA VAL A 232 -4.60 0.76 15.93
C VAL A 232 -3.61 -0.37 15.59
N SER A 233 -4.04 -1.39 14.84
CA SER A 233 -3.16 -2.49 14.43
C SER A 233 -2.00 -2.00 13.54
N ILE A 234 -2.28 -1.11 12.57
CA ILE A 234 -1.23 -0.54 11.70
C ILE A 234 -0.28 0.37 12.50
N LEU A 235 -0.79 1.11 13.49
CA LEU A 235 0.04 1.94 14.38
C LEU A 235 1.02 1.07 15.19
N VAL A 236 0.50 0.02 15.82
CA VAL A 236 1.33 -0.93 16.58
C VAL A 236 2.35 -1.61 15.67
N LEU A 237 1.93 -2.02 14.48
CA LEU A 237 2.83 -2.64 13.49
C LEU A 237 3.93 -1.67 13.04
N GLY A 238 3.59 -0.41 12.77
CA GLY A 238 4.57 0.63 12.42
C GLY A 238 5.58 0.86 13.55
N ALA A 239 5.11 1.00 14.80
CA ALA A 239 5.97 1.12 15.97
C ALA A 239 6.88 -0.11 16.15
N PHE A 240 6.36 -1.32 15.95
CA PHE A 240 7.13 -2.56 16.00
C PHE A 240 8.23 -2.60 14.95
N ILE A 241 7.93 -2.24 13.69
CA ILE A 241 8.92 -2.20 12.61
C ILE A 241 10.05 -1.20 12.95
N ILE A 242 9.70 -0.01 13.47
CA ILE A 242 10.70 1.00 13.89
C ILE A 242 11.61 0.42 14.97
N ALA A 243 11.00 -0.14 16.02
CA ALA A 243 11.77 -0.69 17.14
C ALA A 243 12.67 -1.86 16.71
N LYS A 244 12.12 -2.84 15.96
CA LYS A 244 12.88 -4.00 15.46
C LYS A 244 14.05 -3.57 14.57
N SER A 245 13.80 -2.67 13.61
CA SER A 245 14.84 -2.22 12.68
C SER A 245 15.85 -1.30 13.34
N GLY A 246 15.43 -0.48 14.32
CA GLY A 246 16.33 0.38 15.08
C GLY A 246 17.26 -0.38 16.02
N LEU A 247 16.82 -1.52 16.58
CA LEU A 247 17.65 -2.39 17.41
C LEU A 247 18.64 -3.24 16.58
N ALA A 248 18.42 -3.35 15.27
CA ALA A 248 19.26 -4.13 14.36
C ALA A 248 20.32 -3.27 13.64
N LEU A 249 20.28 -1.93 13.80
CA LEU A 249 21.30 -0.98 13.32
C LEU A 249 22.50 -0.94 14.24
#